data_be55fb722a53a4d7cd83a79a22f1c33a
#
_entry.id   be55fb722a53a4d7cd83a79a22f1c33a
#
_cell.length_a   1.000
_cell.length_b   1.000
_cell.length_c   1.000
_cell.angle_alpha   90.00
_cell.angle_beta   90.00
_cell.angle_gamma   90.00
#
_symmetry.space_group_name_H-M   'P 1'
#
loop_
_entity.id
_entity.type
_entity.pdbx_description
1 polymer ?
#
loop_
_entity_poly.entity_id
_entity_poly.type
_entity_poly.pdbx_seq_one_letter_code
_entity_poly.pdbx_strand_id
1 'polypeptide(L)'
;MSDLFESSDLASDAPRPLADRLRPASLAEVVGQEHLLAPEGPLGRMVANGRPTSIILWGPPGTGKTTIARLLSTAFNLHFEQLSAVFSGVADLKKTFEAARARRRTGQGTLLFIDEIHRFNRSQQDSFLPVVEDGTVVLVGATTENPSFELNGALLSRAQVLVLRRLDDAALEMLLQRAEAHYGEPLKLTDDARASLRAMADGDGRYLLNLVEELSSVKTVKPLDAAALVGAVQRRMPLYDKSREEHYNIISALHKSIRGSDPDAALYWLARMLAGGEQPLYIARRLVRAAVEDIGLADPEAVHQALAAKDVFDFLGSPEGELALAQCVLYLASAPKSNAVYKALGAAKRAAQEHGSLTPPAHILNAPTKLMKNLGYGAGYQYDHDAQDGFSGQSYFPDDMARQQFYTPKEAGFEREIAKRLEYWSKLRAKRGGAE
;
A
#
# COMPACT_ATOMS: atom_id res chain seq x y z
N MET A 1 18.01 41.57 -4.43
CA MET A 1 18.18 41.75 -5.86
C MET A 1 17.12 40.89 -6.51
N SER A 2 16.03 41.52 -6.95
CA SER A 2 15.01 40.87 -7.75
C SER A 2 15.63 40.47 -9.07
N ASP A 3 15.48 39.21 -9.43
CA ASP A 3 16.05 38.65 -10.66
C ASP A 3 15.49 39.41 -11.88
N LEU A 4 16.38 40.02 -12.65
CA LEU A 4 16.02 40.82 -13.85
C LEU A 4 15.34 39.96 -14.93
N PHE A 5 15.29 38.64 -14.74
CA PHE A 5 14.66 37.68 -15.65
C PHE A 5 13.20 37.36 -15.31
N GLU A 6 12.70 37.74 -14.11
CA GLU A 6 11.27 37.61 -13.78
C GLU A 6 10.38 38.69 -14.39
N SER A 7 10.94 39.76 -14.92
CA SER A 7 10.23 40.91 -15.51
C SER A 7 10.16 40.89 -17.04
N SER A 8 10.69 39.87 -17.70
CA SER A 8 10.58 39.75 -19.15
C SER A 8 9.51 38.75 -19.52
N ASP A 9 8.53 39.14 -20.35
CA ASP A 9 7.49 38.32 -20.99
C ASP A 9 8.02 37.07 -21.72
N LEU A 10 9.34 36.89 -21.79
CA LEU A 10 10.01 35.72 -22.37
C LEU A 10 9.76 34.41 -21.64
N ALA A 11 9.37 34.45 -20.35
CA ALA A 11 8.98 33.23 -19.62
C ALA A 11 7.57 32.72 -20.02
N SER A 12 6.76 33.56 -20.65
CA SER A 12 5.41 33.21 -21.12
C SER A 12 5.41 32.40 -22.42
N ASP A 13 6.47 32.52 -23.24
CA ASP A 13 6.57 31.89 -24.57
C ASP A 13 7.21 30.47 -24.53
N ALA A 14 7.67 30.01 -23.40
CA ALA A 14 8.16 28.64 -23.27
C ALA A 14 7.03 27.61 -23.55
N PRO A 15 7.26 26.58 -24.39
CA PRO A 15 6.26 25.60 -24.71
C PRO A 15 5.81 24.86 -23.43
N ARG A 16 4.54 25.05 -23.06
CA ARG A 16 3.93 24.39 -21.90
C ARG A 16 3.15 23.16 -22.35
N PRO A 17 3.27 22.01 -21.66
CA PRO A 17 2.47 20.82 -21.95
C PRO A 17 0.98 21.13 -21.93
N LEU A 18 0.18 20.45 -22.78
CA LEU A 18 -1.26 20.62 -22.86
C LEU A 18 -1.95 20.47 -21.48
N ALA A 19 -1.49 19.52 -20.68
CA ALA A 19 -2.00 19.29 -19.33
C ALA A 19 -1.81 20.50 -18.39
N ASP A 20 -0.82 21.37 -18.63
CA ASP A 20 -0.63 22.60 -17.89
C ASP A 20 -1.48 23.74 -18.46
N ARG A 21 -1.59 23.83 -19.78
CA ARG A 21 -2.43 24.82 -20.48
C ARG A 21 -3.93 24.66 -20.17
N LEU A 22 -4.41 23.42 -20.03
CA LEU A 22 -5.78 23.06 -19.72
C LEU A 22 -6.05 22.90 -18.22
N ARG A 23 -5.15 23.35 -17.37
CA ARG A 23 -5.35 23.30 -15.92
C ARG A 23 -6.57 24.12 -15.54
N PRO A 24 -7.54 23.56 -14.76
CA PRO A 24 -8.71 24.28 -14.26
C PRO A 24 -8.33 25.60 -13.60
N ALA A 25 -9.09 26.63 -13.89
CA ALA A 25 -8.97 27.96 -13.29
C ALA A 25 -9.82 28.12 -12.03
N SER A 26 -10.83 27.26 -11.85
CA SER A 26 -11.72 27.25 -10.68
C SER A 26 -12.00 25.82 -10.19
N LEU A 27 -12.41 25.67 -8.92
CA LEU A 27 -12.78 24.37 -8.36
C LEU A 27 -13.96 23.72 -9.10
N ALA A 28 -14.87 24.52 -9.66
CA ALA A 28 -16.00 24.04 -10.44
C ALA A 28 -15.59 23.38 -11.78
N GLU A 29 -14.41 23.69 -12.27
CA GLU A 29 -13.89 23.10 -13.51
C GLU A 29 -13.13 21.78 -13.28
N VAL A 30 -12.88 21.41 -12.03
CA VAL A 30 -12.23 20.12 -11.72
C VAL A 30 -13.23 18.99 -11.96
N VAL A 31 -12.86 18.02 -12.77
CA VAL A 31 -13.74 16.91 -13.18
C VAL A 31 -13.42 15.63 -12.40
N GLY A 32 -14.43 14.78 -12.18
CA GLY A 32 -14.30 13.44 -11.61
C GLY A 32 -14.05 13.42 -10.09
N GLN A 33 -14.17 14.57 -9.41
CA GLN A 33 -14.00 14.68 -7.96
C GLN A 33 -15.19 15.37 -7.28
N GLU A 34 -16.38 15.22 -7.84
CA GLU A 34 -17.62 15.87 -7.37
C GLU A 34 -17.93 15.51 -5.91
N HIS A 35 -17.64 14.28 -5.49
CA HIS A 35 -17.82 13.83 -4.09
C HIS A 35 -17.00 14.62 -3.07
N LEU A 36 -15.92 15.30 -3.50
CA LEU A 36 -15.10 16.18 -2.65
C LEU A 36 -15.50 17.66 -2.82
N LEU A 37 -15.82 18.07 -4.05
CA LEU A 37 -15.92 19.46 -4.47
C LEU A 37 -17.35 20.00 -4.48
N ALA A 38 -18.38 19.13 -4.55
CA ALA A 38 -19.77 19.55 -4.44
C ALA A 38 -20.01 20.34 -3.13
N PRO A 39 -21.04 21.20 -3.06
CA PRO A 39 -21.33 22.00 -1.87
C PRO A 39 -21.43 21.19 -0.57
N GLU A 40 -21.92 19.95 -0.66
CA GLU A 40 -22.04 18.99 0.45
C GLU A 40 -20.76 18.20 0.69
N GLY A 41 -19.81 18.26 -0.24
CA GLY A 41 -18.50 17.60 -0.14
C GLY A 41 -17.58 18.28 0.87
N PRO A 42 -16.55 17.61 1.35
CA PRO A 42 -15.68 18.17 2.39
C PRO A 42 -14.95 19.44 1.93
N LEU A 43 -14.48 19.50 0.68
CA LEU A 43 -13.82 20.70 0.13
C LEU A 43 -14.83 21.82 -0.17
N GLY A 44 -16.02 21.46 -0.69
CA GLY A 44 -17.10 22.44 -0.91
C GLY A 44 -17.49 23.13 0.39
N ARG A 45 -17.74 22.37 1.46
CA ARG A 45 -18.03 22.94 2.78
C ARG A 45 -16.88 23.77 3.34
N MET A 46 -15.64 23.32 3.16
CA MET A 46 -14.44 24.06 3.60
C MET A 46 -14.39 25.46 2.96
N VAL A 47 -14.62 25.51 1.65
CA VAL A 47 -14.62 26.78 0.90
C VAL A 47 -15.81 27.65 1.29
N ALA A 48 -17.02 27.10 1.39
CA ALA A 48 -18.22 27.83 1.79
C ALA A 48 -18.08 28.44 3.18
N ASN A 49 -17.43 27.78 4.11
CA ASN A 49 -17.20 28.27 5.48
C ASN A 49 -16.03 29.26 5.60
N GLY A 50 -15.24 29.46 4.55
CA GLY A 50 -14.08 30.36 4.57
C GLY A 50 -12.98 29.95 5.54
N ARG A 51 -12.93 28.68 5.96
CA ARG A 51 -11.98 28.18 6.97
C ARG A 51 -11.12 27.06 6.38
N PRO A 52 -9.91 27.40 5.90
CA PRO A 52 -8.99 26.38 5.39
C PRO A 52 -8.48 25.49 6.54
N THR A 53 -8.52 24.19 6.34
CA THR A 53 -7.95 23.19 7.25
C THR A 53 -6.87 22.40 6.54
N SER A 54 -5.92 21.86 7.30
CA SER A 54 -4.89 20.99 6.73
C SER A 54 -5.48 19.67 6.26
N ILE A 55 -5.07 19.21 5.07
CA ILE A 55 -5.59 18.01 4.41
C ILE A 55 -4.47 17.18 3.79
N ILE A 56 -4.74 15.90 3.64
CA ILE A 56 -3.94 14.97 2.85
C ILE A 56 -4.78 14.52 1.66
N LEU A 57 -4.35 14.88 0.46
CA LEU A 57 -4.97 14.46 -0.80
C LEU A 57 -4.35 13.12 -1.22
N TRP A 58 -5.10 12.05 -1.07
CA TRP A 58 -4.67 10.70 -1.38
C TRP A 58 -5.38 10.17 -2.63
N GLY A 59 -4.64 9.69 -3.60
CA GLY A 59 -5.20 9.07 -4.80
C GLY A 59 -4.20 8.93 -5.94
N PRO A 60 -4.60 8.25 -7.04
CA PRO A 60 -3.75 7.95 -8.18
C PRO A 60 -3.15 9.19 -8.84
N PRO A 61 -2.08 9.05 -9.66
CA PRO A 61 -1.55 10.15 -10.45
C PRO A 61 -2.60 10.70 -11.42
N GLY A 62 -2.45 11.95 -11.83
CA GLY A 62 -3.32 12.60 -12.81
C GLY A 62 -4.75 12.92 -12.38
N THR A 63 -5.10 12.70 -11.10
CA THR A 63 -6.46 12.95 -10.55
C THR A 63 -6.69 14.38 -10.08
N GLY A 64 -5.72 15.28 -10.22
CA GLY A 64 -5.88 16.71 -9.93
C GLY A 64 -5.40 17.19 -8.56
N LYS A 65 -4.64 16.40 -7.78
CA LYS A 65 -4.14 16.77 -6.43
C LYS A 65 -3.48 18.16 -6.39
N THR A 66 -2.47 18.39 -7.22
CA THR A 66 -1.76 19.68 -7.31
C THR A 66 -2.67 20.81 -7.78
N THR A 67 -3.58 20.52 -8.71
CA THR A 67 -4.55 21.49 -9.22
C THR A 67 -5.51 21.96 -8.10
N ILE A 68 -6.07 21.00 -7.37
CA ILE A 68 -6.96 21.30 -6.23
C ILE A 68 -6.23 22.14 -5.18
N ALA A 69 -4.99 21.79 -4.83
CA ALA A 69 -4.20 22.55 -3.86
C ALA A 69 -3.97 24.02 -4.28
N ARG A 70 -3.65 24.27 -5.56
CA ARG A 70 -3.52 25.62 -6.11
C ARG A 70 -4.85 26.40 -6.07
N LEU A 71 -5.94 25.75 -6.47
CA LEU A 71 -7.25 26.37 -6.48
C LEU A 71 -7.75 26.69 -5.04
N LEU A 72 -7.43 25.84 -4.07
CA LEU A 72 -7.71 26.14 -2.66
C LEU A 72 -6.90 27.34 -2.17
N SER A 73 -5.63 27.48 -2.56
CA SER A 73 -4.85 28.66 -2.17
C SER A 73 -5.46 29.94 -2.70
N THR A 74 -5.95 29.92 -3.93
CA THR A 74 -6.66 31.05 -4.54
C THR A 74 -7.99 31.34 -3.84
N ALA A 75 -8.79 30.29 -3.58
CA ALA A 75 -10.09 30.42 -2.92
C ALA A 75 -10.00 31.02 -1.51
N PHE A 76 -8.91 30.77 -0.79
CA PHE A 76 -8.67 31.29 0.56
C PHE A 76 -7.73 32.51 0.60
N ASN A 77 -7.32 33.03 -0.53
CA ASN A 77 -6.36 34.13 -0.61
C ASN A 77 -5.05 33.85 0.17
N LEU A 78 -4.54 32.61 0.07
CA LEU A 78 -3.31 32.18 0.71
C LEU A 78 -2.15 32.19 -0.29
N HIS A 79 -0.94 32.51 0.19
CA HIS A 79 0.26 32.32 -0.62
C HIS A 79 0.50 30.82 -0.85
N PHE A 80 0.62 30.40 -2.12
CA PHE A 80 0.90 29.03 -2.50
C PHE A 80 2.41 28.77 -2.46
N GLU A 81 2.85 27.92 -1.55
CA GLU A 81 4.23 27.46 -1.47
C GLU A 81 4.28 25.96 -1.78
N GLN A 82 5.15 25.53 -2.68
CA GLN A 82 5.21 24.13 -3.10
C GLN A 82 6.59 23.55 -2.83
N LEU A 83 6.62 22.38 -2.19
CA LEU A 83 7.80 21.55 -2.01
C LEU A 83 7.53 20.13 -2.55
N SER A 84 8.58 19.52 -3.08
CA SER A 84 8.57 18.09 -3.42
C SER A 84 9.39 17.33 -2.38
N ALA A 85 8.77 16.35 -1.73
CA ALA A 85 9.47 15.53 -0.73
C ALA A 85 10.61 14.70 -1.34
N VAL A 86 10.62 14.52 -2.67
CA VAL A 86 11.71 13.83 -3.39
C VAL A 86 12.99 14.65 -3.43
N PHE A 87 12.86 15.98 -3.56
CA PHE A 87 14.00 16.89 -3.79
C PHE A 87 14.30 17.80 -2.61
N SER A 88 13.41 17.87 -1.59
CA SER A 88 13.53 18.82 -0.48
C SER A 88 14.07 18.15 0.77
N GLY A 89 15.03 18.80 1.41
CA GLY A 89 15.64 18.39 2.67
C GLY A 89 15.14 19.19 3.88
N VAL A 90 15.73 18.92 5.07
CA VAL A 90 15.41 19.63 6.32
C VAL A 90 15.71 21.12 6.22
N ALA A 91 16.74 21.52 5.47
CA ALA A 91 17.10 22.92 5.27
C ALA A 91 16.01 23.68 4.51
N ASP A 92 15.43 23.05 3.46
CA ASP A 92 14.37 23.64 2.66
C ASP A 92 13.09 23.80 3.49
N LEU A 93 12.75 22.80 4.31
CA LEU A 93 11.62 22.89 5.25
C LEU A 93 11.78 24.08 6.22
N LYS A 94 12.96 24.22 6.85
CA LYS A 94 13.23 25.36 7.75
C LYS A 94 13.06 26.70 7.04
N LYS A 95 13.67 26.86 5.87
CA LYS A 95 13.56 28.08 5.06
C LYS A 95 12.10 28.41 4.73
N THR A 96 11.33 27.42 4.33
CA THR A 96 9.91 27.57 3.99
C THR A 96 9.09 27.98 5.23
N PHE A 97 9.33 27.37 6.39
CA PHE A 97 8.64 27.73 7.63
C PHE A 97 8.98 29.15 8.09
N GLU A 98 10.24 29.57 7.96
CA GLU A 98 10.66 30.95 8.25
C GLU A 98 9.98 31.96 7.32
N ALA A 99 9.92 31.67 6.03
CA ALA A 99 9.22 32.50 5.05
C ALA A 99 7.72 32.58 5.36
N ALA A 100 7.06 31.46 5.72
CA ALA A 100 5.65 31.44 6.12
C ALA A 100 5.40 32.28 7.38
N ARG A 101 6.27 32.19 8.39
CA ARG A 101 6.18 33.04 9.60
C ARG A 101 6.33 34.52 9.28
N ALA A 102 7.26 34.86 8.35
CA ALA A 102 7.43 36.24 7.92
C ALA A 102 6.17 36.78 7.21
N ARG A 103 5.55 35.98 6.29
CA ARG A 103 4.29 36.37 5.61
C ARG A 103 3.15 36.52 6.61
N ARG A 104 3.04 35.63 7.59
CA ARG A 104 2.00 35.71 8.63
C ARG A 104 2.07 37.01 9.44
N ARG A 105 3.29 37.52 9.72
CA ARG A 105 3.46 38.81 10.43
C ARG A 105 2.94 40.00 9.62
N THR A 106 2.86 39.87 8.30
CA THR A 106 2.29 40.88 7.40
C THR A 106 0.82 40.62 7.05
N GLY A 107 0.18 39.63 7.73
CA GLY A 107 -1.24 39.33 7.53
C GLY A 107 -1.52 38.34 6.40
N GLN A 108 -0.51 37.80 5.72
CA GLN A 108 -0.69 36.85 4.63
C GLN A 108 -0.47 35.41 5.13
N GLY A 109 -1.50 34.55 5.01
CA GLY A 109 -1.41 33.12 5.30
C GLY A 109 -0.66 32.36 4.18
N THR A 110 -0.15 31.17 4.51
CA THR A 110 0.54 30.29 3.54
C THR A 110 -0.16 28.95 3.46
N LEU A 111 -0.51 28.50 2.24
CA LEU A 111 -0.85 27.14 1.93
C LEU A 111 0.42 26.44 1.48
N LEU A 112 0.89 25.48 2.27
CA LEU A 112 2.06 24.68 1.96
C LEU A 112 1.65 23.38 1.32
N PHE A 113 1.92 23.24 0.02
CA PHE A 113 1.70 22.03 -0.74
C PHE A 113 2.94 21.15 -0.74
N ILE A 114 2.81 19.91 -0.26
CA ILE A 114 3.89 18.92 -0.28
C ILE A 114 3.52 17.81 -1.23
N ASP A 115 4.23 17.73 -2.36
CA ASP A 115 4.06 16.62 -3.30
C ASP A 115 4.82 15.38 -2.81
N GLU A 116 4.19 14.21 -2.90
CA GLU A 116 4.71 12.91 -2.44
C GLU A 116 5.14 12.94 -0.96
N ILE A 117 4.29 13.50 -0.09
CA ILE A 117 4.59 13.72 1.35
C ILE A 117 5.06 12.44 2.08
N HIS A 118 4.66 11.25 1.60
CA HIS A 118 5.09 9.97 2.15
C HIS A 118 6.60 9.70 2.00
N ARG A 119 7.30 10.44 1.13
CA ARG A 119 8.75 10.33 0.96
C ARG A 119 9.54 10.98 2.09
N PHE A 120 8.92 11.84 2.87
CA PHE A 120 9.56 12.37 4.08
C PHE A 120 9.66 11.31 5.16
N ASN A 121 10.82 11.21 5.81
CA ASN A 121 10.99 10.36 6.98
C ASN A 121 10.22 10.91 8.20
N ARG A 122 10.09 10.10 9.26
CA ARG A 122 9.32 10.47 10.46
C ARG A 122 9.74 11.79 11.07
N SER A 123 11.04 12.06 11.20
CA SER A 123 11.55 13.33 11.77
C SER A 123 11.18 14.54 10.93
N GLN A 124 11.20 14.40 9.59
CA GLN A 124 10.74 15.45 8.68
C GLN A 124 9.22 15.66 8.78
N GLN A 125 8.45 14.58 8.89
CA GLN A 125 7.00 14.67 9.12
C GLN A 125 6.68 15.35 10.45
N ASP A 126 7.42 15.05 11.53
CA ASP A 126 7.25 15.70 12.84
C ASP A 126 7.53 17.19 12.79
N SER A 127 8.41 17.65 11.90
CA SER A 127 8.72 19.09 11.76
C SER A 127 7.53 19.94 11.30
N PHE A 128 6.49 19.33 10.68
CA PHE A 128 5.27 20.04 10.30
C PHE A 128 4.34 20.32 11.49
N LEU A 129 4.41 19.51 12.56
CA LEU A 129 3.46 19.59 13.67
C LEU A 129 3.37 20.99 14.30
N PRO A 130 4.45 21.66 14.68
CA PRO A 130 4.38 22.98 15.30
C PRO A 130 3.76 24.04 14.39
N VAL A 131 4.09 24.02 13.09
CA VAL A 131 3.66 25.06 12.13
C VAL A 131 2.23 24.83 11.61
N VAL A 132 1.72 23.59 11.72
CA VAL A 132 0.33 23.24 11.46
C VAL A 132 -0.53 23.59 12.68
N GLU A 133 -0.07 23.26 13.90
CA GLU A 133 -0.77 23.53 15.14
C GLU A 133 -0.96 25.03 15.42
N ASP A 134 0.08 25.82 15.22
CA ASP A 134 0.04 27.26 15.44
C ASP A 134 -0.60 28.02 14.28
N GLY A 135 -0.98 27.33 13.17
CA GLY A 135 -1.57 27.91 11.98
C GLY A 135 -0.61 28.78 11.16
N THR A 136 0.69 28.60 11.29
CA THR A 136 1.70 29.25 10.44
C THR A 136 1.51 28.82 8.99
N VAL A 137 1.17 27.55 8.75
CA VAL A 137 0.82 27.03 7.44
C VAL A 137 -0.47 26.23 7.47
N VAL A 138 -1.23 26.28 6.38
CA VAL A 138 -2.25 25.29 6.04
C VAL A 138 -1.56 24.23 5.20
N LEU A 139 -1.41 23.02 5.73
CA LEU A 139 -0.74 21.95 5.03
C LEU A 139 -1.69 21.24 4.05
N VAL A 140 -1.27 21.09 2.81
CA VAL A 140 -1.92 20.23 1.82
C VAL A 140 -0.88 19.21 1.36
N GLY A 141 -0.89 18.01 1.95
CA GLY A 141 -0.04 16.91 1.53
C GLY A 141 -0.68 16.15 0.37
N ALA A 142 0.09 15.80 -0.65
CA ALA A 142 -0.34 14.91 -1.72
C ALA A 142 0.43 13.59 -1.64
N THR A 143 -0.26 12.49 -1.86
CA THR A 143 0.35 11.15 -1.88
C THR A 143 -0.42 10.22 -2.79
N THR A 144 0.30 9.31 -3.41
CA THR A 144 -0.26 8.14 -4.11
C THR A 144 -0.31 6.92 -3.20
N GLU A 145 0.39 6.93 -2.07
CA GLU A 145 0.46 5.82 -1.12
C GLU A 145 -0.54 5.98 0.03
N ASN A 146 -0.96 4.85 0.64
CA ASN A 146 -1.95 4.88 1.71
C ASN A 146 -1.39 5.62 2.95
N PRO A 147 -1.98 6.77 3.32
CA PRO A 147 -1.48 7.60 4.41
C PRO A 147 -1.39 6.88 5.76
N SER A 148 -2.27 5.90 6.00
CA SER A 148 -2.30 5.15 7.26
C SER A 148 -1.06 4.31 7.52
N PHE A 149 -0.30 3.98 6.46
CA PHE A 149 0.94 3.21 6.58
C PHE A 149 2.19 4.09 6.51
N GLU A 150 2.11 5.22 5.83
CA GLU A 150 3.27 6.03 5.48
C GLU A 150 3.41 7.30 6.32
N LEU A 151 2.30 7.83 6.81
CA LEU A 151 2.34 9.05 7.61
C LEU A 151 2.22 8.73 9.11
N ASN A 152 2.88 9.55 9.92
CA ASN A 152 2.79 9.39 11.36
C ASN A 152 1.39 9.77 11.89
N GLY A 153 0.96 9.10 12.96
CA GLY A 153 -0.36 9.32 13.56
C GLY A 153 -0.57 10.74 14.07
N ALA A 154 0.51 11.44 14.47
CA ALA A 154 0.43 12.82 14.94
C ALA A 154 0.06 13.79 13.80
N LEU A 155 0.60 13.58 12.61
CA LEU A 155 0.23 14.38 11.43
C LEU A 155 -1.20 14.05 10.97
N LEU A 156 -1.57 12.76 10.95
CA LEU A 156 -2.93 12.32 10.56
C LEU A 156 -4.01 12.82 11.52
N SER A 157 -3.71 13.03 12.79
CA SER A 157 -4.66 13.61 13.76
C SER A 157 -4.92 15.11 13.53
N ARG A 158 -4.12 15.79 12.73
CA ARG A 158 -4.16 17.23 12.45
C ARG A 158 -4.53 17.57 11.01
N ALA A 159 -4.64 16.59 10.15
CA ALA A 159 -4.96 16.75 8.75
C ALA A 159 -6.06 15.75 8.34
N GLN A 160 -7.09 16.24 7.67
CA GLN A 160 -8.14 15.37 7.14
C GLN A 160 -7.67 14.65 5.89
N VAL A 161 -7.81 13.33 5.82
CA VAL A 161 -7.51 12.56 4.62
C VAL A 161 -8.70 12.62 3.67
N LEU A 162 -8.46 13.06 2.43
CA LEU A 162 -9.44 13.12 1.36
C LEU A 162 -9.00 12.24 0.20
N VAL A 163 -9.88 11.31 -0.21
CA VAL A 163 -9.58 10.30 -1.22
C VAL A 163 -10.02 10.80 -2.60
N LEU A 164 -9.06 10.97 -3.51
CA LEU A 164 -9.34 11.24 -4.91
C LEU A 164 -9.50 9.92 -5.67
N ARG A 165 -10.50 9.88 -6.54
CA ARG A 165 -10.79 8.71 -7.38
C ARG A 165 -10.13 8.84 -8.74
N ARG A 166 -9.89 7.70 -9.40
CA ARG A 166 -9.56 7.69 -10.82
C ARG A 166 -10.65 8.39 -11.59
N LEU A 167 -10.28 9.11 -12.64
CA LEU A 167 -11.26 9.72 -13.52
C LEU A 167 -12.02 8.62 -14.27
N ASP A 168 -13.32 8.68 -14.21
CA ASP A 168 -14.18 7.78 -14.99
C ASP A 168 -14.24 8.20 -16.47
N ASP A 169 -14.90 7.40 -17.28
CA ASP A 169 -15.04 7.65 -18.72
C ASP A 169 -15.70 9.01 -19.03
N ALA A 170 -16.65 9.44 -18.20
CA ALA A 170 -17.32 10.72 -18.37
C ALA A 170 -16.38 11.91 -18.08
N ALA A 171 -15.60 11.81 -17.02
CA ALA A 171 -14.59 12.82 -16.68
C ALA A 171 -13.48 12.90 -17.72
N LEU A 172 -12.99 11.74 -18.20
CA LEU A 172 -12.00 11.69 -19.29
C LEU A 172 -12.55 12.27 -20.60
N GLU A 173 -13.83 12.01 -20.90
CA GLU A 173 -14.50 12.59 -22.08
C GLU A 173 -14.61 14.11 -21.98
N MET A 174 -14.92 14.67 -20.80
CA MET A 174 -14.90 16.11 -20.59
C MET A 174 -13.51 16.73 -20.80
N LEU A 175 -12.43 16.01 -20.43
CA LEU A 175 -11.07 16.48 -20.71
C LEU A 175 -10.77 16.47 -22.21
N LEU A 176 -11.22 15.46 -22.97
CA LEU A 176 -11.09 15.41 -24.43
C LEU A 176 -11.82 16.60 -25.07
N GLN A 177 -13.07 16.87 -24.68
CA GLN A 177 -13.83 18.00 -25.18
C GLN A 177 -13.16 19.36 -24.89
N ARG A 178 -12.54 19.50 -23.71
CA ARG A 178 -11.76 20.70 -23.39
C ARG A 178 -10.51 20.85 -24.28
N ALA A 179 -9.85 19.73 -24.57
CA ALA A 179 -8.70 19.74 -25.48
C ALA A 179 -9.14 20.10 -26.90
N GLU A 180 -10.25 19.55 -27.41
CA GLU A 180 -10.84 19.88 -28.70
C GLU A 180 -11.22 21.37 -28.79
N ALA A 181 -11.87 21.89 -27.76
CA ALA A 181 -12.19 23.33 -27.68
C ALA A 181 -10.94 24.22 -27.68
N HIS A 182 -9.87 23.77 -27.05
CA HIS A 182 -8.58 24.48 -27.04
C HIS A 182 -7.91 24.51 -28.42
N TYR A 183 -7.97 23.38 -29.17
CA TYR A 183 -7.42 23.31 -30.53
C TYR A 183 -8.34 23.93 -31.59
N GLY A 184 -9.62 24.14 -31.26
CA GLY A 184 -10.65 24.69 -32.17
C GLY A 184 -11.17 23.69 -33.20
N GLU A 185 -10.77 22.43 -33.10
CA GLU A 185 -11.25 21.33 -33.98
C GLU A 185 -11.38 20.01 -33.19
N PRO A 186 -12.30 19.13 -33.59
CA PRO A 186 -12.41 17.81 -32.99
C PRO A 186 -11.19 16.93 -33.29
N LEU A 187 -10.87 16.03 -32.36
CA LEU A 187 -9.87 15.01 -32.60
C LEU A 187 -10.32 14.08 -33.72
N LYS A 188 -9.46 13.85 -34.70
CA LYS A 188 -9.75 12.99 -35.86
C LYS A 188 -9.66 11.50 -35.47
N LEU A 189 -10.60 11.04 -34.67
CA LEU A 189 -10.72 9.67 -34.16
C LEU A 189 -12.09 9.10 -34.50
N THR A 190 -12.16 7.80 -34.77
CA THR A 190 -13.45 7.07 -34.76
C THR A 190 -13.93 6.91 -33.30
N ASP A 191 -15.22 6.60 -33.09
CA ASP A 191 -15.78 6.39 -31.76
C ASP A 191 -15.02 5.28 -30.99
N ASP A 192 -14.65 4.18 -31.67
CA ASP A 192 -13.87 3.09 -31.10
C ASP A 192 -12.45 3.54 -30.70
N ALA A 193 -11.80 4.36 -31.54
CA ALA A 193 -10.50 4.92 -31.22
C ALA A 193 -10.58 5.88 -30.04
N ARG A 194 -11.65 6.68 -29.96
CA ARG A 194 -11.90 7.60 -28.84
C ARG A 194 -12.12 6.84 -27.52
N ALA A 195 -12.88 5.74 -27.56
CA ALA A 195 -13.03 4.84 -26.42
C ALA A 195 -11.71 4.18 -26.02
N SER A 196 -10.93 3.73 -27.01
CA SER A 196 -9.60 3.15 -26.79
C SER A 196 -8.62 4.17 -26.16
N LEU A 197 -8.66 5.44 -26.56
CA LEU A 197 -7.83 6.50 -26.00
C LEU A 197 -8.14 6.74 -24.50
N ARG A 198 -9.43 6.74 -24.12
CA ARG A 198 -9.83 6.83 -22.70
C ARG A 198 -9.38 5.59 -21.91
N ALA A 199 -9.56 4.40 -22.48
CA ALA A 199 -9.10 3.16 -21.85
C ALA A 199 -7.57 3.13 -21.65
N MET A 200 -6.80 3.67 -22.62
CA MET A 200 -5.34 3.78 -22.50
C MET A 200 -4.92 4.74 -21.38
N ALA A 201 -5.70 5.77 -21.11
CA ALA A 201 -5.43 6.73 -20.05
C ALA A 201 -5.64 6.15 -18.64
N ASP A 202 -6.44 5.12 -18.49
CA ASP A 202 -6.71 4.39 -17.24
C ASP A 202 -7.02 5.33 -16.05
N GLY A 203 -7.83 6.36 -16.29
CA GLY A 203 -8.23 7.34 -15.26
C GLY A 203 -7.20 8.40 -14.91
N ASP A 204 -6.06 8.49 -15.61
CA ASP A 204 -5.04 9.53 -15.48
C ASP A 204 -5.29 10.67 -16.49
N GLY A 205 -5.86 11.79 -16.03
CA GLY A 205 -6.17 12.93 -16.90
C GLY A 205 -4.94 13.62 -17.46
N ARG A 206 -3.81 13.61 -16.75
CA ARG A 206 -2.55 14.18 -17.26
C ARG A 206 -2.01 13.34 -18.42
N TYR A 207 -2.04 12.03 -18.26
CA TYR A 207 -1.61 11.14 -19.31
C TYR A 207 -2.52 11.21 -20.53
N LEU A 208 -3.85 11.29 -20.34
CA LEU A 208 -4.79 11.53 -21.44
C LEU A 208 -4.41 12.76 -22.25
N LEU A 209 -4.17 13.89 -21.59
CA LEU A 209 -3.83 15.15 -22.25
C LEU A 209 -2.47 15.09 -22.95
N ASN A 210 -1.50 14.34 -22.43
CA ASN A 210 -0.24 14.09 -23.13
C ASN A 210 -0.46 13.26 -24.41
N LEU A 211 -1.30 12.22 -24.37
CA LEU A 211 -1.67 11.46 -25.57
C LEU A 211 -2.37 12.33 -26.61
N VAL A 212 -3.25 13.23 -26.19
CA VAL A 212 -3.94 14.18 -27.08
C VAL A 212 -2.94 15.15 -27.70
N GLU A 213 -1.96 15.66 -26.94
CA GLU A 213 -0.92 16.54 -27.45
C GLU A 213 -0.05 15.82 -28.50
N GLU A 214 0.29 14.55 -28.29
CA GLU A 214 1.00 13.71 -29.24
C GLU A 214 0.17 13.52 -30.53
N LEU A 215 -1.13 13.18 -30.39
CA LEU A 215 -2.06 13.02 -31.50
C LEU A 215 -2.25 14.32 -32.30
N SER A 216 -2.23 15.48 -31.66
CA SER A 216 -2.35 16.76 -32.36
C SER A 216 -1.23 17.03 -33.35
N SER A 217 -0.06 16.39 -33.15
CA SER A 217 1.06 16.47 -34.06
C SER A 217 0.93 15.57 -35.30
N VAL A 218 0.01 14.60 -35.27
CA VAL A 218 -0.20 13.63 -36.36
C VAL A 218 -1.07 14.23 -37.45
N LYS A 219 -0.46 14.52 -38.61
CA LYS A 219 -1.18 15.01 -39.78
C LYS A 219 -1.96 13.87 -40.44
N THR A 220 -3.25 13.77 -40.17
CA THR A 220 -4.13 12.79 -40.83
C THR A 220 -5.31 13.49 -41.51
N VAL A 221 -5.71 12.97 -42.70
CA VAL A 221 -6.87 13.45 -43.43
C VAL A 221 -8.13 12.66 -43.03
N LYS A 222 -7.98 11.38 -42.68
CA LYS A 222 -9.07 10.50 -42.23
C LYS A 222 -9.02 10.30 -40.76
N PRO A 223 -10.18 10.11 -40.08
CA PRO A 223 -10.17 9.71 -38.67
C PRO A 223 -9.37 8.42 -38.45
N LEU A 224 -8.57 8.39 -37.39
CA LEU A 224 -7.83 7.20 -36.97
C LEU A 224 -8.80 6.21 -36.36
N ASP A 225 -8.70 4.94 -36.75
CA ASP A 225 -9.33 3.82 -36.05
C ASP A 225 -8.48 3.38 -34.83
N ALA A 226 -8.99 2.41 -34.05
CA ALA A 226 -8.30 1.93 -32.85
C ALA A 226 -6.91 1.34 -33.15
N ALA A 227 -6.73 0.70 -34.31
CA ALA A 227 -5.43 0.12 -34.70
C ALA A 227 -4.41 1.20 -35.07
N ALA A 228 -4.83 2.20 -35.85
CA ALA A 228 -4.03 3.33 -36.24
C ALA A 228 -3.67 4.21 -35.02
N LEU A 229 -4.59 4.39 -34.06
CA LEU A 229 -4.34 5.08 -32.81
C LEU A 229 -3.18 4.44 -32.04
N VAL A 230 -3.18 3.11 -31.88
CA VAL A 230 -2.11 2.37 -31.18
C VAL A 230 -0.76 2.59 -31.86
N GLY A 231 -0.74 2.69 -33.18
CA GLY A 231 0.50 3.02 -33.93
C GLY A 231 0.94 4.47 -33.82
N ALA A 232 0.01 5.40 -33.59
CA ALA A 232 0.29 6.83 -33.52
C ALA A 232 0.76 7.30 -32.14
N VAL A 233 0.35 6.61 -31.07
CA VAL A 233 0.78 6.93 -29.70
C VAL A 233 1.65 5.81 -29.15
N GLN A 234 2.75 6.14 -28.50
CA GLN A 234 3.60 5.15 -27.84
C GLN A 234 2.80 4.46 -26.74
N ARG A 235 2.62 3.16 -26.85
CA ARG A 235 1.88 2.34 -25.90
C ARG A 235 2.56 2.38 -24.55
N ARG A 236 2.00 3.14 -23.61
CA ARG A 236 2.36 2.98 -22.20
C ARG A 236 1.93 1.57 -21.79
N MET A 237 2.86 0.77 -21.29
CA MET A 237 2.46 -0.45 -20.58
C MET A 237 1.46 -0.05 -19.48
N PRO A 238 0.41 -0.86 -19.23
CA PRO A 238 -0.55 -0.56 -18.17
C PRO A 238 0.21 -0.08 -16.96
N LEU A 239 -0.14 1.11 -16.47
CA LEU A 239 0.49 1.67 -15.28
C LEU A 239 0.26 0.69 -14.13
N TYR A 240 1.24 -0.12 -13.90
CA TYR A 240 1.46 -0.66 -12.59
C TYR A 240 1.93 0.54 -11.76
N ASP A 241 0.98 1.17 -11.09
CA ASP A 241 1.32 2.22 -10.16
C ASP A 241 2.20 1.58 -9.10
N LYS A 242 3.49 1.96 -9.09
CA LYS A 242 4.42 1.58 -8.03
C LYS A 242 4.02 2.21 -6.69
N SER A 243 2.86 2.91 -6.63
CA SER A 243 2.25 3.29 -5.38
C SER A 243 1.91 2.00 -4.61
N ARG A 244 2.36 1.92 -3.39
CA ARG A 244 2.19 0.76 -2.50
C ARG A 244 0.73 0.30 -2.39
N GLU A 245 -0.25 1.11 -2.73
CA GLU A 245 -1.67 0.78 -2.58
C GLU A 245 -2.18 -0.16 -3.67
N GLU A 246 -1.95 0.13 -4.96
CA GLU A 246 -2.36 -0.78 -6.03
C GLU A 246 -1.60 -2.10 -5.95
N HIS A 247 -0.33 -2.02 -5.66
CA HIS A 247 0.54 -3.12 -5.30
C HIS A 247 -0.04 -3.94 -4.13
N TYR A 248 -0.50 -3.27 -3.05
CA TYR A 248 -1.12 -3.92 -1.91
C TYR A 248 -2.46 -4.58 -2.26
N ASN A 249 -3.25 -3.94 -3.13
CA ASN A 249 -4.54 -4.45 -3.57
C ASN A 249 -4.40 -5.67 -4.48
N ILE A 250 -3.47 -5.65 -5.43
CA ILE A 250 -3.27 -6.77 -6.36
C ILE A 250 -2.64 -7.96 -5.63
N ILE A 251 -1.63 -7.75 -4.78
CA ILE A 251 -1.07 -8.84 -3.98
C ILE A 251 -2.10 -9.41 -2.99
N SER A 252 -2.98 -8.57 -2.45
CA SER A 252 -4.09 -9.00 -1.61
C SER A 252 -5.11 -9.83 -2.40
N ALA A 253 -5.38 -9.49 -3.65
CA ALA A 253 -6.24 -10.25 -4.54
C ALA A 253 -5.62 -11.62 -4.86
N LEU A 254 -4.31 -11.68 -5.18
CA LEU A 254 -3.58 -12.94 -5.37
C LEU A 254 -3.70 -13.84 -4.12
N HIS A 255 -3.41 -13.31 -2.93
CA HIS A 255 -3.51 -14.08 -1.68
C HIS A 255 -4.94 -14.57 -1.40
N LYS A 256 -5.96 -13.73 -1.65
CA LYS A 256 -7.36 -14.11 -1.47
C LYS A 256 -7.79 -15.18 -2.45
N SER A 257 -7.33 -15.14 -3.70
CA SER A 257 -7.58 -16.18 -4.71
C SER A 257 -6.93 -17.51 -4.32
N ILE A 258 -5.67 -17.49 -3.87
CA ILE A 258 -4.98 -18.68 -3.33
C ILE A 258 -5.77 -19.25 -2.13
N ARG A 259 -6.15 -18.40 -1.18
CA ARG A 259 -6.92 -18.80 0.02
C ARG A 259 -8.30 -19.32 -0.34
N GLY A 260 -8.93 -18.75 -1.36
CA GLY A 260 -10.23 -19.16 -1.89
C GLY A 260 -10.18 -20.41 -2.77
N SER A 261 -8.98 -20.98 -3.01
CA SER A 261 -8.79 -22.15 -3.89
C SER A 261 -9.27 -21.90 -5.32
N ASP A 262 -9.03 -20.69 -5.84
CA ASP A 262 -9.30 -20.30 -7.23
C ASP A 262 -7.96 -20.16 -7.98
N PRO A 263 -7.48 -21.22 -8.65
CA PRO A 263 -6.19 -21.21 -9.33
C PRO A 263 -6.17 -20.28 -10.55
N ASP A 264 -7.30 -20.14 -11.28
CA ASP A 264 -7.36 -19.29 -12.46
C ASP A 264 -7.32 -17.81 -12.10
N ALA A 265 -8.07 -17.39 -11.08
CA ALA A 265 -7.99 -16.03 -10.56
C ALA A 265 -6.60 -15.73 -9.99
N ALA A 266 -6.00 -16.68 -9.25
CA ALA A 266 -4.66 -16.52 -8.71
C ALA A 266 -3.60 -16.35 -9.83
N LEU A 267 -3.69 -17.13 -10.88
CA LEU A 267 -2.82 -17.02 -12.04
C LEU A 267 -3.01 -15.70 -12.79
N TYR A 268 -4.25 -15.24 -12.94
CA TYR A 268 -4.55 -13.94 -13.53
C TYR A 268 -3.90 -12.78 -12.76
N TRP A 269 -4.01 -12.78 -11.43
CA TRP A 269 -3.38 -11.74 -10.61
C TRP A 269 -1.87 -11.79 -10.64
N LEU A 270 -1.25 -12.99 -10.70
CA LEU A 270 0.18 -13.14 -10.92
C LEU A 270 0.60 -12.51 -12.25
N ALA A 271 -0.09 -12.88 -13.35
CA ALA A 271 0.21 -12.37 -14.69
C ALA A 271 0.05 -10.84 -14.77
N ARG A 272 -0.97 -10.28 -14.10
CA ARG A 272 -1.17 -8.83 -14.02
C ARG A 272 -0.04 -8.12 -13.26
N MET A 273 0.48 -8.73 -12.18
CA MET A 273 1.63 -8.20 -11.42
C MET A 273 2.91 -8.22 -12.28
N LEU A 274 3.19 -9.32 -12.96
CA LEU A 274 4.35 -9.46 -13.83
C LEU A 274 4.28 -8.48 -15.01
N ALA A 275 3.13 -8.39 -15.70
CA ALA A 275 2.90 -7.44 -16.78
C ALA A 275 3.00 -5.98 -16.33
N GLY A 276 2.67 -5.69 -15.07
CA GLY A 276 2.82 -4.38 -14.45
C GLY A 276 4.25 -4.03 -14.05
N GLY A 277 5.21 -4.96 -14.18
CA GLY A 277 6.61 -4.76 -13.82
C GLY A 277 6.90 -4.89 -12.32
N GLU A 278 6.03 -5.63 -11.58
CA GLU A 278 6.32 -5.99 -10.19
C GLU A 278 7.59 -6.82 -10.11
N GLN A 279 8.36 -6.59 -9.05
CA GLN A 279 9.57 -7.39 -8.82
C GLN A 279 9.21 -8.85 -8.52
N PRO A 280 9.59 -9.82 -9.38
CA PRO A 280 9.20 -11.21 -9.21
C PRO A 280 9.67 -11.83 -7.88
N LEU A 281 10.83 -11.40 -7.35
CA LEU A 281 11.29 -11.82 -6.03
C LEU A 281 10.43 -11.28 -4.88
N TYR A 282 9.76 -10.13 -5.07
CA TYR A 282 8.76 -9.68 -4.11
C TYR A 282 7.53 -10.59 -4.15
N ILE A 283 7.04 -10.94 -5.34
CA ILE A 283 5.94 -11.90 -5.51
C ILE A 283 6.31 -13.22 -4.83
N ALA A 284 7.53 -13.75 -5.08
CA ALA A 284 8.01 -14.97 -4.45
C ALA A 284 7.97 -14.92 -2.91
N ARG A 285 8.42 -13.81 -2.29
CA ARG A 285 8.31 -13.61 -0.83
C ARG A 285 6.87 -13.69 -0.34
N ARG A 286 5.93 -13.16 -1.12
CA ARG A 286 4.50 -13.18 -0.80
C ARG A 286 3.92 -14.59 -0.93
N LEU A 287 4.37 -15.38 -1.91
CA LEU A 287 3.99 -16.79 -2.06
C LEU A 287 4.50 -17.65 -0.89
N VAL A 288 5.74 -17.44 -0.44
CA VAL A 288 6.27 -18.08 0.79
C VAL A 288 5.40 -17.73 2.00
N ARG A 289 4.98 -16.46 2.11
CA ARG A 289 4.07 -16.04 3.19
C ARG A 289 2.72 -16.76 3.11
N ALA A 290 2.11 -16.86 1.94
CA ALA A 290 0.85 -17.58 1.73
C ALA A 290 0.97 -19.07 2.06
N ALA A 291 2.09 -19.70 1.67
CA ALA A 291 2.37 -21.11 1.99
C ALA A 291 2.39 -21.37 3.51
N VAL A 292 2.99 -20.47 4.29
CA VAL A 292 3.07 -20.62 5.76
C VAL A 292 1.77 -20.23 6.46
N GLU A 293 1.09 -19.16 6.00
CA GLU A 293 -0.07 -18.59 6.68
C GLU A 293 -1.39 -19.26 6.32
N ASP A 294 -1.60 -19.54 5.03
CA ASP A 294 -2.90 -20.01 4.50
C ASP A 294 -2.95 -21.52 4.26
N ILE A 295 -1.82 -22.17 3.98
CA ILE A 295 -1.70 -23.62 3.82
C ILE A 295 -1.16 -24.25 5.12
N GLY A 296 -0.09 -23.73 5.65
CA GLY A 296 0.49 -24.15 6.91
C GLY A 296 0.77 -25.67 6.97
N LEU A 297 0.38 -26.30 8.07
CA LEU A 297 0.58 -27.73 8.29
C LEU A 297 -0.47 -28.62 7.60
N ALA A 298 -1.46 -28.05 6.89
CA ALA A 298 -2.32 -28.87 6.05
C ALA A 298 -1.56 -29.50 4.87
N ASP A 299 -0.53 -28.78 4.37
CA ASP A 299 0.44 -29.31 3.39
C ASP A 299 1.84 -28.76 3.68
N PRO A 300 2.70 -29.49 4.43
CA PRO A 300 4.05 -29.06 4.76
C PRO A 300 4.96 -28.82 3.54
N GLU A 301 4.66 -29.44 2.39
CA GLU A 301 5.42 -29.26 1.15
C GLU A 301 5.20 -27.87 0.52
N ALA A 302 4.11 -27.18 0.86
CA ALA A 302 3.78 -25.89 0.27
C ALA A 302 4.91 -24.85 0.43
N VAL A 303 5.57 -24.81 1.60
CA VAL A 303 6.68 -23.89 1.84
C VAL A 303 7.93 -24.26 1.02
N HIS A 304 8.20 -25.54 0.83
CA HIS A 304 9.32 -26.02 -0.01
C HIS A 304 9.08 -25.66 -1.47
N GLN A 305 7.87 -25.84 -1.98
CA GLN A 305 7.50 -25.44 -3.35
C GLN A 305 7.67 -23.93 -3.56
N ALA A 306 7.27 -23.12 -2.58
CA ALA A 306 7.42 -21.66 -2.67
C ALA A 306 8.90 -21.21 -2.63
N LEU A 307 9.73 -21.86 -1.81
CA LEU A 307 11.17 -21.60 -1.76
C LEU A 307 11.85 -22.07 -3.05
N ALA A 308 11.53 -23.27 -3.54
CA ALA A 308 12.06 -23.79 -4.79
C ALA A 308 11.70 -22.88 -5.98
N ALA A 309 10.46 -22.38 -6.07
CA ALA A 309 10.05 -21.45 -7.12
C ALA A 309 10.85 -20.13 -7.07
N LYS A 310 11.13 -19.62 -5.86
CA LYS A 310 12.00 -18.45 -5.65
C LYS A 310 13.43 -18.73 -6.15
N ASP A 311 14.00 -19.89 -5.81
CA ASP A 311 15.38 -20.24 -6.21
C ASP A 311 15.49 -20.48 -7.72
N VAL A 312 14.50 -21.12 -8.34
CA VAL A 312 14.43 -21.31 -9.81
C VAL A 312 14.32 -19.95 -10.51
N PHE A 313 13.48 -19.04 -10.00
CA PHE A 313 13.41 -17.70 -10.57
C PHE A 313 14.71 -16.93 -10.43
N ASP A 314 15.37 -17.00 -9.26
CA ASP A 314 16.65 -16.33 -9.01
C ASP A 314 17.77 -16.84 -9.95
N PHE A 315 17.70 -18.12 -10.32
CA PHE A 315 18.66 -18.77 -11.22
C PHE A 315 18.38 -18.47 -12.71
N LEU A 316 17.13 -18.52 -13.15
CA LEU A 316 16.75 -18.38 -14.58
C LEU A 316 16.46 -16.93 -14.98
N GLY A 317 15.95 -16.10 -14.07
CA GLY A 317 15.46 -14.74 -14.38
C GLY A 317 14.18 -14.73 -15.21
N SER A 318 13.76 -13.52 -15.62
CA SER A 318 12.63 -13.32 -16.54
C SER A 318 13.09 -13.45 -18.01
N PRO A 319 12.25 -14.00 -18.90
CA PRO A 319 10.89 -14.49 -18.64
C PRO A 319 10.82 -15.95 -18.17
N GLU A 320 11.88 -16.72 -18.28
CA GLU A 320 11.87 -18.19 -18.10
C GLU A 320 11.53 -18.60 -16.66
N GLY A 321 12.07 -17.91 -15.65
CA GLY A 321 11.80 -18.16 -14.24
C GLY A 321 10.38 -17.82 -13.79
N GLU A 322 9.63 -17.03 -14.56
CA GLU A 322 8.24 -16.68 -14.25
C GLU A 322 7.31 -17.90 -14.24
N LEU A 323 7.65 -18.93 -15.04
CA LEU A 323 6.91 -20.18 -15.07
C LEU A 323 6.97 -20.93 -13.74
N ALA A 324 8.11 -20.86 -13.02
CA ALA A 324 8.23 -21.45 -11.68
C ALA A 324 7.30 -20.76 -10.67
N LEU A 325 7.16 -19.43 -10.75
CA LEU A 325 6.20 -18.68 -9.93
C LEU A 325 4.76 -19.07 -10.26
N ALA A 326 4.44 -19.24 -11.55
CA ALA A 326 3.11 -19.68 -11.98
C ALA A 326 2.78 -21.09 -11.46
N GLN A 327 3.73 -22.04 -11.57
CA GLN A 327 3.58 -23.37 -11.01
C GLN A 327 3.34 -23.33 -9.50
N CYS A 328 4.09 -22.52 -8.77
CA CYS A 328 3.91 -22.33 -7.33
C CYS A 328 2.51 -21.78 -7.00
N VAL A 329 2.04 -20.76 -7.72
CA VAL A 329 0.70 -20.19 -7.52
C VAL A 329 -0.39 -21.25 -7.69
N LEU A 330 -0.30 -22.07 -8.76
CA LEU A 330 -1.25 -23.15 -9.00
C LEU A 330 -1.19 -24.21 -7.90
N TYR A 331 0.01 -24.60 -7.45
CA TYR A 331 0.19 -25.50 -6.33
C TYR A 331 -0.47 -24.97 -5.06
N LEU A 332 -0.15 -23.73 -4.67
CA LEU A 332 -0.70 -23.11 -3.46
C LEU A 332 -2.23 -22.92 -3.54
N ALA A 333 -2.76 -22.58 -4.71
CA ALA A 333 -4.20 -22.42 -4.90
C ALA A 333 -4.95 -23.75 -4.79
N SER A 334 -4.34 -24.87 -5.20
CA SER A 334 -4.95 -26.20 -5.14
C SER A 334 -4.68 -26.97 -3.84
N ALA A 335 -3.68 -26.58 -3.04
CA ALA A 335 -3.34 -27.21 -1.77
C ALA A 335 -4.48 -27.09 -0.72
N PRO A 336 -4.60 -28.03 0.24
CA PRO A 336 -5.52 -27.88 1.38
C PRO A 336 -5.13 -26.67 2.23
N LYS A 337 -6.12 -26.00 2.83
CA LYS A 337 -5.93 -24.72 3.54
C LYS A 337 -6.02 -24.88 5.05
N SER A 338 -5.03 -24.34 5.78
CA SER A 338 -5.09 -24.19 7.23
C SER A 338 -4.34 -22.95 7.72
N ASN A 339 -5.00 -22.16 8.52
CA ASN A 339 -4.40 -21.05 9.26
C ASN A 339 -4.25 -21.37 10.76
N ALA A 340 -4.24 -22.64 11.14
CA ALA A 340 -4.21 -23.07 12.55
C ALA A 340 -2.93 -22.60 13.25
N VAL A 341 -1.78 -22.67 12.58
CA VAL A 341 -0.49 -22.18 13.10
C VAL A 341 -0.53 -20.67 13.36
N TYR A 342 -1.07 -19.89 12.41
CA TYR A 342 -1.21 -18.44 12.57
C TYR A 342 -2.08 -18.07 13.77
N LYS A 343 -3.23 -18.75 13.94
CA LYS A 343 -4.12 -18.56 15.08
C LYS A 343 -3.46 -18.99 16.40
N ALA A 344 -2.76 -20.13 16.41
CA ALA A 344 -2.04 -20.64 17.57
C ALA A 344 -0.97 -19.67 18.07
N LEU A 345 -0.15 -19.16 17.16
CA LEU A 345 0.88 -18.16 17.50
C LEU A 345 0.26 -16.87 18.04
N GLY A 346 -0.85 -16.41 17.43
CA GLY A 346 -1.56 -15.23 17.92
C GLY A 346 -2.13 -15.40 19.33
N ALA A 347 -2.70 -16.58 19.63
CA ALA A 347 -3.19 -16.92 20.97
C ALA A 347 -2.07 -17.03 22.00
N ALA A 348 -0.97 -17.70 21.64
CA ALA A 348 0.20 -17.83 22.51
C ALA A 348 0.85 -16.46 22.83
N LYS A 349 0.95 -15.57 21.85
CA LYS A 349 1.46 -14.19 22.06
C LYS A 349 0.57 -13.40 23.03
N ARG A 350 -0.77 -13.49 22.92
CA ARG A 350 -1.68 -12.83 23.85
C ARG A 350 -1.51 -13.38 25.27
N ALA A 351 -1.52 -14.71 25.44
CA ALA A 351 -1.30 -15.33 26.74
C ALA A 351 0.03 -14.91 27.36
N ALA A 352 1.11 -14.84 26.57
CA ALA A 352 2.43 -14.36 27.05
C ALA A 352 2.39 -12.88 27.49
N GLN A 353 1.57 -12.04 26.84
CA GLN A 353 1.40 -10.63 27.26
C GLN A 353 0.53 -10.51 28.52
N GLU A 354 -0.52 -11.31 28.65
CA GLU A 354 -1.47 -11.30 29.77
C GLU A 354 -0.82 -11.82 31.07
N HIS A 355 0.00 -12.86 30.97
CA HIS A 355 0.65 -13.49 32.13
C HIS A 355 2.05 -12.93 32.45
N GLY A 356 2.56 -12.01 31.65
CA GLY A 356 3.77 -11.24 31.93
C GLY A 356 5.01 -12.11 32.18
N SER A 357 5.60 -11.99 33.38
CA SER A 357 6.91 -12.55 33.75
C SER A 357 6.80 -13.85 34.58
N LEU A 358 5.80 -14.71 34.32
CA LEU A 358 5.75 -16.02 34.96
C LEU A 358 7.03 -16.83 34.65
N THR A 359 7.63 -17.40 35.71
CA THR A 359 8.84 -18.20 35.55
C THR A 359 8.52 -19.61 35.06
N PRO A 360 9.44 -20.23 34.28
CA PRO A 360 9.29 -21.65 33.95
C PRO A 360 9.28 -22.51 35.22
N PRO A 361 8.57 -23.66 35.23
CA PRO A 361 8.58 -24.57 36.39
C PRO A 361 10.00 -25.02 36.75
N ALA A 362 10.28 -25.16 38.06
CA ALA A 362 11.63 -25.45 38.55
C ALA A 362 12.25 -26.71 37.93
N HIS A 363 11.43 -27.74 37.64
CA HIS A 363 11.93 -29.02 37.11
C HIS A 363 12.49 -28.90 35.70
N ILE A 364 12.04 -27.95 34.86
CA ILE A 364 12.59 -27.76 33.49
C ILE A 364 13.74 -26.75 33.43
N LEU A 365 14.09 -26.14 34.55
CA LEU A 365 15.21 -25.20 34.60
C LEU A 365 16.56 -25.94 34.64
N ASN A 366 17.53 -25.49 33.85
CA ASN A 366 18.88 -26.01 33.90
C ASN A 366 19.58 -25.65 35.22
N ALA A 367 20.27 -26.59 35.83
CA ALA A 367 21.01 -26.40 37.10
C ALA A 367 22.53 -26.64 36.94
N PRO A 368 23.27 -25.81 36.18
CA PRO A 368 24.70 -26.00 35.95
C PRO A 368 25.60 -25.77 37.18
N THR A 369 25.10 -25.07 38.24
CA THR A 369 25.85 -24.76 39.42
C THR A 369 25.24 -25.42 40.67
N LYS A 370 26.08 -25.62 41.72
CA LYS A 370 25.60 -26.10 43.02
C LYS A 370 24.51 -25.22 43.62
N LEU A 371 24.64 -23.91 43.47
CA LEU A 371 23.64 -22.96 44.00
C LEU A 371 22.28 -23.20 43.32
N MET A 372 22.22 -23.35 41.98
CA MET A 372 20.99 -23.61 41.23
C MET A 372 20.35 -24.93 41.64
N LYS A 373 21.16 -26.00 41.87
CA LYS A 373 20.68 -27.27 42.41
C LYS A 373 20.06 -27.13 43.80
N ASN A 374 20.72 -26.34 44.68
CA ASN A 374 20.23 -26.07 46.03
C ASN A 374 18.94 -25.22 46.00
N LEU A 375 18.70 -24.45 44.95
CA LEU A 375 17.46 -23.68 44.73
C LEU A 375 16.36 -24.54 44.08
N GLY A 376 16.58 -25.85 43.87
CA GLY A 376 15.60 -26.78 43.31
C GLY A 376 15.49 -26.80 41.77
N TYR A 377 16.42 -26.13 41.06
CA TYR A 377 16.40 -26.16 39.59
C TYR A 377 16.71 -27.57 39.10
N GLY A 378 15.87 -28.06 38.16
CA GLY A 378 15.97 -29.38 37.59
C GLY A 378 15.47 -30.51 38.52
N ALA A 379 15.00 -30.17 39.73
CA ALA A 379 14.50 -31.18 40.66
C ALA A 379 13.19 -31.81 40.17
N GLY A 380 13.18 -33.14 40.08
CA GLY A 380 12.01 -33.88 39.61
C GLY A 380 11.85 -33.95 38.09
N TYR A 381 12.81 -33.43 37.31
CA TYR A 381 12.76 -33.57 35.84
C TYR A 381 12.85 -35.04 35.44
N GLN A 382 11.90 -35.46 34.65
CA GLN A 382 11.87 -36.79 34.04
C GLN A 382 12.23 -36.67 32.56
N TYR A 383 13.31 -37.33 32.15
CA TYR A 383 13.72 -37.29 30.75
C TYR A 383 12.77 -38.14 29.90
N ASP A 384 12.07 -37.51 28.97
CA ASP A 384 10.98 -38.15 28.21
C ASP A 384 11.43 -39.43 27.47
N HIS A 385 12.66 -39.47 26.97
CA HIS A 385 13.21 -40.66 26.28
C HIS A 385 13.44 -41.87 27.19
N ASP A 386 13.59 -41.66 28.52
CA ASP A 386 13.71 -42.73 29.49
C ASP A 386 12.36 -43.24 29.99
N ALA A 387 11.31 -42.45 29.71
CA ALA A 387 9.96 -42.82 30.09
C ALA A 387 9.35 -43.86 29.15
N GLN A 388 8.48 -44.70 29.66
CA GLN A 388 7.69 -45.60 28.82
C GLN A 388 6.93 -44.80 27.76
N ASP A 389 6.94 -45.30 26.51
CA ASP A 389 6.40 -44.64 25.32
C ASP A 389 7.10 -43.32 24.96
N GLY A 390 8.29 -43.04 25.51
CA GLY A 390 9.02 -41.80 25.26
C GLY A 390 8.28 -40.54 25.71
N PHE A 391 7.46 -40.64 26.78
CA PHE A 391 6.60 -39.58 27.24
C PHE A 391 6.47 -39.57 28.76
N SER A 392 6.90 -38.55 29.46
CA SER A 392 6.83 -38.41 30.92
C SER A 392 5.43 -37.98 31.42
N GLY A 393 4.73 -37.17 30.64
CA GLY A 393 3.44 -36.58 31.02
C GLY A 393 3.55 -35.31 31.86
N GLN A 394 4.77 -34.85 32.17
CA GLN A 394 5.00 -33.63 32.95
C GLN A 394 4.33 -32.39 32.32
N SER A 395 3.99 -31.40 33.16
CA SER A 395 3.58 -30.06 32.71
C SER A 395 4.79 -29.23 32.36
N TYR A 396 4.71 -28.48 31.27
CA TYR A 396 5.75 -27.55 30.82
C TYR A 396 5.27 -26.09 30.83
N PHE A 397 4.03 -25.85 31.32
CA PHE A 397 3.54 -24.50 31.56
C PHE A 397 4.02 -23.99 32.94
N PRO A 398 4.10 -22.68 33.18
CA PRO A 398 4.35 -22.12 34.50
C PRO A 398 3.37 -22.69 35.53
N ASP A 399 3.83 -22.90 36.78
CA ASP A 399 3.03 -23.51 37.85
C ASP A 399 1.75 -22.71 38.16
N ASP A 400 1.81 -21.39 38.03
CA ASP A 400 0.67 -20.47 38.21
C ASP A 400 -0.21 -20.33 36.97
N MET A 401 0.01 -21.12 35.91
CA MET A 401 -0.74 -21.07 34.67
C MET A 401 -1.38 -22.42 34.37
N ALA A 402 -2.71 -22.43 34.31
CA ALA A 402 -3.41 -23.62 33.83
C ALA A 402 -2.99 -23.98 32.42
N ARG A 403 -2.92 -25.28 32.13
CA ARG A 403 -2.56 -25.77 30.80
C ARG A 403 -3.45 -25.16 29.71
N GLN A 404 -2.83 -24.52 28.71
CA GLN A 404 -3.50 -23.91 27.57
C GLN A 404 -3.42 -24.82 26.34
N GLN A 405 -4.41 -24.68 25.46
CA GLN A 405 -4.41 -25.29 24.14
C GLN A 405 -4.46 -24.18 23.08
N PHE A 406 -3.31 -23.84 22.52
CA PHE A 406 -3.20 -22.80 21.48
C PHE A 406 -3.41 -23.38 20.09
N TYR A 407 -2.89 -24.56 19.82
CA TYR A 407 -2.94 -25.18 18.51
C TYR A 407 -4.07 -26.23 18.43
N THR A 408 -4.97 -26.01 17.48
CA THR A 408 -6.05 -26.93 17.13
C THR A 408 -5.95 -27.22 15.65
N PRO A 409 -5.49 -28.43 15.25
CA PRO A 409 -5.42 -28.85 13.86
C PRO A 409 -6.79 -28.80 13.19
N LYS A 410 -6.80 -28.47 11.89
CA LYS A 410 -8.01 -28.60 11.07
C LYS A 410 -8.13 -30.00 10.48
N GLU A 411 -9.34 -30.37 10.10
CA GLU A 411 -9.60 -31.63 9.37
C GLU A 411 -9.23 -31.51 7.88
N ALA A 412 -8.02 -31.02 7.58
CA ALA A 412 -7.55 -30.75 6.23
C ALA A 412 -6.12 -31.29 6.04
N GLY A 413 -5.89 -31.97 4.94
CA GLY A 413 -4.56 -32.46 4.55
C GLY A 413 -3.82 -33.22 5.66
N PHE A 414 -2.55 -32.90 5.85
CA PHE A 414 -1.68 -33.54 6.84
C PHE A 414 -2.07 -33.21 8.31
N GLU A 415 -2.81 -32.16 8.56
CA GLU A 415 -3.28 -31.85 9.94
C GLU A 415 -4.22 -32.92 10.51
N ARG A 416 -4.85 -33.76 9.67
CA ARG A 416 -5.62 -34.94 10.13
C ARG A 416 -4.72 -35.94 10.87
N GLU A 417 -3.49 -36.14 10.38
CA GLU A 417 -2.53 -37.02 11.04
C GLU A 417 -1.96 -36.39 12.31
N ILE A 418 -1.75 -35.07 12.29
CA ILE A 418 -1.33 -34.32 13.49
C ILE A 418 -2.41 -34.42 14.57
N ALA A 419 -3.69 -34.28 14.21
CA ALA A 419 -4.81 -34.39 15.15
C ALA A 419 -4.81 -35.76 15.87
N LYS A 420 -4.62 -36.85 15.14
CA LYS A 420 -4.53 -38.20 15.72
C LYS A 420 -3.36 -38.32 16.72
N ARG A 421 -2.19 -37.77 16.37
CA ARG A 421 -1.02 -37.76 17.27
C ARG A 421 -1.28 -36.95 18.53
N LEU A 422 -1.88 -35.78 18.43
CA LEU A 422 -2.20 -34.92 19.57
C LEU A 422 -3.26 -35.56 20.47
N GLU A 423 -4.25 -36.23 19.92
CA GLU A 423 -5.24 -36.99 20.68
C GLU A 423 -4.59 -38.15 21.45
N TYR A 424 -3.68 -38.91 20.81
CA TYR A 424 -2.92 -39.96 21.48
C TYR A 424 -2.12 -39.42 22.67
N TRP A 425 -1.35 -38.34 22.49
CA TRP A 425 -0.60 -37.72 23.58
C TRP A 425 -1.50 -37.16 24.69
N SER A 426 -2.64 -36.61 24.32
CA SER A 426 -3.64 -36.11 25.31
C SER A 426 -4.18 -37.25 26.17
N LYS A 427 -4.57 -38.35 25.54
CA LYS A 427 -5.04 -39.56 26.26
C LYS A 427 -3.94 -40.16 27.18
N LEU A 428 -2.71 -40.18 26.70
CA LEU A 428 -1.59 -40.70 27.48
C LEU A 428 -1.28 -39.78 28.68
N ARG A 429 -1.35 -38.47 28.51
CA ARG A 429 -1.21 -37.50 29.60
C ARG A 429 -2.30 -37.64 30.67
N ALA A 430 -3.56 -37.78 30.23
CA ALA A 430 -4.67 -37.98 31.17
C ALA A 430 -4.51 -39.27 32.02
N LYS A 431 -3.94 -40.34 31.43
CA LYS A 431 -3.66 -41.58 32.18
C LYS A 431 -2.56 -41.40 33.22
N ARG A 432 -1.57 -40.51 32.97
CA ARG A 432 -0.42 -40.29 33.89
C ARG A 432 -0.68 -39.22 34.91
N GLY A 433 -1.45 -38.17 34.56
CA GLY A 433 -1.84 -37.10 35.49
C GLY A 433 -3.05 -37.46 36.41
N GLY A 434 -3.69 -38.61 36.22
CA GLY A 434 -4.73 -39.15 37.13
C GLY A 434 -4.21 -40.18 38.14
N ALA A 435 -2.88 -40.29 38.28
CA ALA A 435 -2.19 -41.21 39.19
C ALA A 435 -1.53 -40.49 40.38
N GLU A 436 -1.96 -39.22 40.69
CA GLU A 436 -1.64 -38.52 41.93
C GLU A 436 -2.85 -38.43 42.84
#